data_65fdfe8e86015775b5a5aed9a5dd5828
#
_entry.id   65fdfe8e86015775b5a5aed9a5dd5828
#
_cell.length_a   1.000
_cell.length_b   1.000
_cell.length_c   1.000
_cell.angle_alpha   90.00
_cell.angle_beta   90.00
_cell.angle_gamma   90.00
#
_symmetry.space_group_name_H-M   'P 1'
#
loop_
_entity.id
_entity.type
_entity.pdbx_description
1 polymer ?
#
loop_
_entity_poly.entity_id
_entity_poly.type
_entity_poly.pdbx_seq_one_letter_code
_entity_poly.pdbx_strand_id
1 'polypeptide(L)'
;MSAKFRQPFGGTADGIQSISMKPKILSFLGGRRWLALSLLALGVLSVTAADRPAGNDRHVYVIPVDGIIDLGLAPFIERITDQATSDGAAAVILEINTFGGRVDAAVLIRDALLESKVPTVAFINKRAISAGALIALASEKIYMTEGATIGAALPVQGGSPGSAPQPVEEKTISYLRKEFSATAEARGRPARLAEAMVDPDVEIAGVIAKGKLLTLTTDEAIKQKLIDGKVVDLEQMLAELGLAGAELRTAEESWAETIVRFLTNPVVSSLLITVGLLGVITEIRTPGFGWPGSIGLASLGLFFWGHWLVQLAGYEELLLIGLGVLLLAVEVFVFPGFGVIGGLGVVSLLAGLALSMLGPGSTAGVIVSVLTRLVTSLLVAVLAALAVLRFLPRTPFGRKLVLETGMTAEQGYVSAPEDEVKLLGLSGVAVSPLHPSGLALIEGRRIDVISEGEYIDPGEPIIVFRVDGNRVVVRKRGG
;
A
#
# COMPACT_ATOMS: atom_id res chain seq x y z
N MET A 1 58.85 11.08 -24.02
CA MET A 1 58.78 11.29 -25.47
C MET A 1 57.49 12.08 -25.69
N SER A 2 57.44 13.36 -25.63
CA SER A 2 57.99 14.48 -26.41
C SER A 2 57.45 14.52 -27.83
N ALA A 3 56.63 15.55 -28.09
CA ALA A 3 56.56 16.46 -29.24
C ALA A 3 55.10 16.99 -29.35
N LYS A 4 54.75 18.27 -29.01
CA LYS A 4 55.06 19.57 -29.64
C LYS A 4 54.75 19.62 -31.14
N PHE A 5 53.77 20.46 -31.53
CA PHE A 5 53.84 21.43 -32.63
C PHE A 5 52.50 22.21 -32.68
N ARG A 6 52.45 23.49 -32.29
CA ARG A 6 52.70 24.77 -33.02
C ARG A 6 51.52 25.24 -33.89
N GLN A 7 50.99 26.40 -33.44
CA GLN A 7 50.30 27.43 -34.27
C GLN A 7 51.20 27.92 -35.43
N PRO A 8 50.81 28.79 -36.38
CA PRO A 8 50.18 30.10 -36.16
C PRO A 8 49.38 30.70 -37.37
N PHE A 9 49.08 32.04 -37.22
CA PHE A 9 48.71 33.10 -38.21
C PHE A 9 47.25 33.18 -38.62
N GLY A 10 46.61 34.34 -38.65
CA GLY A 10 46.96 35.76 -38.51
C GLY A 10 46.03 36.57 -39.44
N GLY A 11 45.69 37.77 -39.10
CA GLY A 11 45.12 38.77 -40.01
C GLY A 11 43.87 39.45 -39.48
N THR A 12 44.06 40.59 -38.83
CA THR A 12 43.84 42.00 -39.24
C THR A 12 42.38 42.40 -39.41
N ALA A 13 41.88 43.19 -38.49
CA ALA A 13 41.79 44.66 -38.40
C ALA A 13 40.54 45.25 -39.07
N ASP A 14 39.91 46.05 -38.31
CA ASP A 14 39.31 47.37 -38.42
C ASP A 14 37.91 47.44 -37.83
N GLY A 15 37.72 48.09 -36.70
CA GLY A 15 37.48 49.54 -36.62
C GLY A 15 35.98 49.82 -36.43
N ILE A 16 35.51 49.99 -35.20
CA ILE A 16 34.41 50.92 -34.94
C ILE A 16 34.60 51.50 -33.53
N GLN A 17 34.56 52.82 -33.53
CA GLN A 17 34.81 53.80 -32.49
C GLN A 17 34.05 53.60 -31.17
N SER A 18 34.76 53.75 -30.08
CA SER A 18 34.25 54.04 -28.76
C SER A 18 33.59 55.42 -28.67
N ILE A 19 32.33 55.47 -28.31
CA ILE A 19 31.67 56.69 -27.78
C ILE A 19 31.71 56.59 -26.24
N SER A 20 32.65 57.31 -25.68
CA SER A 20 32.74 57.61 -24.26
C SER A 20 31.61 58.59 -23.87
N MET A 21 30.61 58.12 -23.09
CA MET A 21 29.75 59.01 -22.35
C MET A 21 30.06 58.89 -20.86
N LYS A 22 30.74 59.92 -20.32
CA LYS A 22 30.95 60.12 -18.89
C LYS A 22 29.61 60.40 -18.20
N PRO A 23 29.22 59.70 -17.13
CA PRO A 23 28.15 60.20 -16.26
C PRO A 23 28.77 61.14 -15.26
N LYS A 24 28.44 62.38 -15.37
CA LYS A 24 28.64 63.43 -14.33
C LYS A 24 27.37 63.52 -13.47
N ILE A 25 27.59 63.54 -12.12
CA ILE A 25 26.70 64.11 -11.13
C ILE A 25 25.49 63.29 -10.74
N LEU A 26 25.62 62.40 -9.76
CA LEU A 26 24.67 62.16 -8.66
C LEU A 26 25.38 61.54 -7.46
N SER A 27 26.34 62.20 -6.94
CA SER A 27 26.97 61.90 -5.65
C SER A 27 26.81 63.14 -4.78
N PHE A 28 25.79 63.19 -3.91
CA PHE A 28 25.87 63.94 -2.64
C PHE A 28 24.60 63.87 -1.75
N LEU A 29 23.60 63.08 -2.05
CA LEU A 29 22.38 63.02 -1.20
C LEU A 29 21.90 61.60 -0.79
N GLY A 30 22.62 60.53 -1.16
CA GLY A 30 22.22 59.14 -0.87
C GLY A 30 22.69 58.60 0.49
N GLY A 31 23.86 58.96 0.97
CA GLY A 31 24.48 58.33 2.12
C GLY A 31 23.79 58.56 3.47
N ARG A 32 23.24 59.75 3.69
CA ARG A 32 22.60 60.07 4.99
C ARG A 32 21.19 59.44 5.12
N ARG A 33 20.49 59.22 4.01
CA ARG A 33 19.16 58.56 4.03
C ARG A 33 19.25 57.04 4.24
N TRP A 34 20.28 56.40 3.67
CA TRP A 34 20.56 54.98 3.91
C TRP A 34 21.02 54.70 5.31
N LEU A 35 21.86 55.56 5.88
CA LEU A 35 22.29 55.47 7.28
C LEU A 35 21.12 55.69 8.26
N ALA A 36 20.22 56.60 7.97
CA ALA A 36 19.02 56.80 8.78
C ALA A 36 18.04 55.64 8.69
N LEU A 37 17.88 55.01 7.51
CA LEU A 37 17.04 53.83 7.31
C LEU A 37 17.66 52.59 7.97
N SER A 38 18.98 52.41 7.91
CA SER A 38 19.66 51.31 8.59
C SER A 38 19.62 51.46 10.11
N LEU A 39 19.74 52.67 10.65
CA LEU A 39 19.57 52.91 12.08
C LEU A 39 18.15 52.79 12.55
N LEU A 40 17.15 53.14 11.70
CA LEU A 40 15.75 52.87 11.99
C LEU A 40 15.43 51.38 11.95
N ALA A 41 15.97 50.62 10.98
CA ALA A 41 15.85 49.17 10.90
C ALA A 41 16.50 48.46 12.08
N LEU A 42 17.72 48.94 12.51
CA LEU A 42 18.36 48.42 13.73
C LEU A 42 17.58 48.78 15.00
N GLY A 43 17.00 50.00 15.08
CA GLY A 43 16.13 50.40 16.18
C GLY A 43 14.83 49.58 16.25
N VAL A 44 14.21 49.26 15.11
CA VAL A 44 13.01 48.39 15.05
C VAL A 44 13.38 46.95 15.42
N LEU A 45 14.55 46.44 14.99
CA LEU A 45 15.00 45.12 15.43
C LEU A 45 15.31 45.07 16.93
N SER A 46 15.79 46.18 17.51
CA SER A 46 16.10 46.24 18.96
C SER A 46 14.86 46.38 19.84
N VAL A 47 13.75 46.95 19.30
CA VAL A 47 12.48 47.09 20.02
C VAL A 47 11.67 45.78 20.00
N THR A 48 11.89 44.92 19.00
CA THR A 48 11.26 43.59 18.98
C THR A 48 12.01 42.55 19.82
N ALA A 49 13.17 42.89 20.35
CA ALA A 49 13.93 42.05 21.27
C ALA A 49 13.73 42.42 22.76
N ALA A 50 12.83 43.40 23.05
CA ALA A 50 12.55 43.80 24.42
C ALA A 50 11.38 42.95 24.97
N ASP A 51 11.73 42.20 26.01
CA ASP A 51 10.84 41.59 26.99
C ASP A 51 9.68 40.77 26.48
N ARG A 52 10.01 39.55 26.03
CA ARG A 52 9.16 38.45 26.47
C ARG A 52 9.32 38.36 27.98
N PRO A 53 8.25 38.49 28.79
CA PRO A 53 8.34 38.16 30.19
C PRO A 53 8.94 36.76 30.30
N ALA A 54 9.80 36.53 31.26
CA ALA A 54 10.26 35.20 31.62
C ALA A 54 9.04 34.38 32.17
N GLY A 55 8.07 34.18 31.32
CA GLY A 55 7.06 33.15 31.43
C GLY A 55 7.78 31.86 31.25
N ASN A 56 7.49 30.92 32.09
CA ASN A 56 8.00 29.58 32.15
C ASN A 56 8.13 29.03 30.71
N ASP A 57 9.34 29.17 30.10
CA ASP A 57 9.65 28.72 28.73
C ASP A 57 9.57 27.18 28.59
N ARG A 58 8.94 26.53 29.60
CA ARG A 58 8.74 25.08 29.59
C ARG A 58 7.53 24.74 28.74
N HIS A 59 7.77 23.98 27.73
CA HIS A 59 6.69 23.36 26.93
C HIS A 59 6.73 21.86 27.08
N VAL A 60 5.57 21.23 26.92
CA VAL A 60 5.39 19.79 26.98
C VAL A 60 4.65 19.34 25.74
N TYR A 61 5.06 18.20 25.20
CA TYR A 61 4.33 17.55 24.11
C TYR A 61 3.30 16.60 24.67
N VAL A 62 2.06 16.67 24.14
CA VAL A 62 0.98 15.75 24.48
C VAL A 62 0.68 14.90 23.27
N ILE A 63 0.87 13.58 23.38
CA ILE A 63 0.63 12.60 22.33
C ILE A 63 -0.65 11.85 22.67
N PRO A 64 -1.73 11.98 21.88
CA PRO A 64 -2.91 11.17 22.07
C PRO A 64 -2.64 9.72 21.64
N VAL A 65 -2.91 8.77 22.55
CA VAL A 65 -2.80 7.32 22.32
C VAL A 65 -4.20 6.73 22.45
N ASP A 66 -5.05 7.04 21.49
CA ASP A 66 -6.44 6.64 21.45
C ASP A 66 -6.71 5.54 20.41
N GLY A 67 -7.68 4.69 20.69
CA GLY A 67 -8.14 3.66 19.77
C GLY A 67 -7.21 2.45 19.68
N ILE A 68 -6.94 1.95 18.49
CA ILE A 68 -6.15 0.74 18.27
C ILE A 68 -4.67 1.09 18.11
N ILE A 69 -3.82 0.39 18.84
CA ILE A 69 -2.36 0.50 18.68
C ILE A 69 -1.96 -0.23 17.39
N ASP A 70 -1.51 0.53 16.41
CA ASP A 70 -1.09 0.05 15.10
C ASP A 70 0.38 0.45 14.78
N LEU A 71 0.90 -0.05 13.67
CA LEU A 71 2.29 0.21 13.30
C LEU A 71 2.56 1.66 12.87
N GLY A 72 1.55 2.41 12.48
CA GLY A 72 1.72 3.83 12.15
C GLY A 72 1.88 4.71 13.40
N LEU A 73 1.40 4.24 14.56
CA LEU A 73 1.55 4.97 15.83
C LEU A 73 3.00 4.98 16.33
N ALA A 74 3.79 3.92 16.06
CA ALA A 74 5.17 3.83 16.53
C ALA A 74 6.07 4.94 15.95
N PRO A 75 6.18 5.14 14.61
CA PRO A 75 6.97 6.22 14.05
C PRO A 75 6.45 7.61 14.41
N PHE A 76 5.15 7.77 14.65
CA PHE A 76 4.58 9.03 15.14
C PHE A 76 5.10 9.36 16.54
N ILE A 77 5.06 8.42 17.49
CA ILE A 77 5.56 8.61 18.85
C ILE A 77 7.07 8.86 18.84
N GLU A 78 7.84 8.07 18.07
CA GLU A 78 9.28 8.25 17.91
C GLU A 78 9.62 9.66 17.39
N ARG A 79 9.00 10.10 16.31
CA ARG A 79 9.18 11.44 15.74
C ARG A 79 8.91 12.56 16.75
N ILE A 80 7.80 12.47 17.50
CA ILE A 80 7.46 13.51 18.48
C ILE A 80 8.42 13.48 19.67
N THR A 81 8.88 12.30 20.08
CA THR A 81 9.87 12.16 21.15
C THR A 81 11.22 12.76 20.74
N ASP A 82 11.65 12.54 19.48
CA ASP A 82 12.85 13.15 18.91
C ASP A 82 12.71 14.67 18.76
N GLN A 83 11.55 15.14 18.31
CA GLN A 83 11.24 16.55 18.21
C GLN A 83 11.26 17.20 19.59
N ALA A 84 10.64 16.58 20.59
CA ALA A 84 10.65 17.06 21.98
C ALA A 84 12.09 17.16 22.53
N THR A 85 12.95 16.19 22.18
CA THR A 85 14.37 16.22 22.51
C THR A 85 15.07 17.42 21.85
N SER A 86 14.84 17.64 20.57
CA SER A 86 15.46 18.73 19.80
C SER A 86 15.02 20.11 20.26
N ASP A 87 13.77 20.23 20.65
CA ASP A 87 13.15 21.48 21.12
C ASP A 87 13.44 21.76 22.60
N GLY A 88 14.06 20.81 23.34
CA GLY A 88 14.30 20.92 24.76
C GLY A 88 13.05 20.93 25.60
N ALA A 89 12.03 20.13 25.22
CA ALA A 89 10.79 20.01 25.94
C ALA A 89 10.99 19.49 27.38
N ALA A 90 10.17 19.93 28.30
CA ALA A 90 10.26 19.53 29.71
C ALA A 90 9.76 18.09 29.94
N ALA A 91 8.81 17.61 29.14
CA ALA A 91 8.30 16.25 29.16
C ALA A 91 7.54 15.93 27.87
N VAL A 92 7.38 14.62 27.60
CA VAL A 92 6.41 14.05 26.65
C VAL A 92 5.34 13.32 27.44
N ILE A 93 4.09 13.69 27.23
CA ILE A 93 2.93 13.10 27.90
C ILE A 93 2.19 12.22 26.89
N LEU A 94 2.00 10.95 27.22
CA LEU A 94 1.16 10.04 26.47
C LEU A 94 -0.23 10.01 27.11
N GLU A 95 -1.21 10.62 26.49
CA GLU A 95 -2.60 10.54 26.93
C GLU A 95 -3.23 9.24 26.44
N ILE A 96 -3.36 8.26 27.33
CA ILE A 96 -3.70 6.89 26.99
C ILE A 96 -5.18 6.58 27.26
N ASN A 97 -5.88 6.15 26.21
CA ASN A 97 -7.22 5.58 26.26
C ASN A 97 -7.39 4.51 25.19
N THR A 98 -6.93 3.30 25.44
CA THR A 98 -6.91 2.21 24.45
C THR A 98 -7.32 0.87 25.05
N PHE A 99 -7.95 0.04 24.21
CA PHE A 99 -8.15 -1.40 24.49
C PHE A 99 -6.96 -2.26 24.02
N GLY A 100 -5.92 -1.64 23.44
CA GLY A 100 -4.75 -2.33 22.94
C GLY A 100 -4.69 -2.39 21.42
N GLY A 101 -3.89 -3.32 20.89
CA GLY A 101 -3.68 -3.46 19.47
C GLY A 101 -2.57 -4.46 19.15
N ARG A 102 -1.73 -4.13 18.19
CA ARG A 102 -0.64 -4.98 17.74
C ARG A 102 0.51 -5.04 18.74
N VAL A 103 0.98 -6.25 19.02
CA VAL A 103 2.10 -6.47 19.95
C VAL A 103 3.41 -5.88 19.39
N ASP A 104 3.68 -6.08 18.10
CA ASP A 104 4.86 -5.54 17.43
C ASP A 104 4.92 -4.00 17.47
N ALA A 105 3.79 -3.32 17.22
CA ALA A 105 3.70 -1.87 17.37
C ALA A 105 3.97 -1.42 18.82
N ALA A 106 3.40 -2.14 19.80
CA ALA A 106 3.61 -1.83 21.21
C ALA A 106 5.08 -2.00 21.64
N VAL A 107 5.78 -3.00 21.11
CA VAL A 107 7.21 -3.22 21.39
C VAL A 107 8.05 -2.09 20.79
N LEU A 108 7.79 -1.68 19.54
CA LEU A 108 8.48 -0.54 18.92
C LEU A 108 8.28 0.76 19.72
N ILE A 109 7.04 1.03 20.16
CA ILE A 109 6.73 2.21 20.99
C ILE A 109 7.45 2.11 22.35
N ARG A 110 7.41 0.93 22.98
CA ARG A 110 8.12 0.68 24.23
C ARG A 110 9.63 0.99 24.11
N ASP A 111 10.26 0.52 23.05
CA ASP A 111 11.69 0.73 22.81
C ASP A 111 11.99 2.22 22.62
N ALA A 112 11.22 2.94 21.81
CA ALA A 112 11.34 4.38 21.63
C ALA A 112 11.20 5.17 22.96
N LEU A 113 10.25 4.75 23.83
CA LEU A 113 10.05 5.40 25.13
C LEU A 113 11.17 5.09 26.13
N LEU A 114 11.75 3.87 26.11
CA LEU A 114 12.87 3.52 26.95
C LEU A 114 14.16 4.26 26.56
N GLU A 115 14.34 4.55 25.27
CA GLU A 115 15.48 5.28 24.71
C GLU A 115 15.31 6.80 24.74
N SER A 116 14.12 7.30 25.10
CA SER A 116 13.82 8.73 25.15
C SER A 116 14.78 9.48 26.06
N LYS A 117 15.27 10.61 25.58
CA LYS A 117 16.14 11.56 26.34
C LYS A 117 15.32 12.60 27.09
N VAL A 118 14.04 12.71 26.79
CA VAL A 118 13.10 13.61 27.46
C VAL A 118 12.22 12.77 28.41
N PRO A 119 11.96 13.25 29.62
CA PRO A 119 11.06 12.56 30.56
C PRO A 119 9.72 12.20 29.90
N THR A 120 9.32 10.93 30.00
CA THR A 120 8.06 10.44 29.45
C THR A 120 7.06 10.17 30.55
N VAL A 121 5.81 10.60 30.36
CA VAL A 121 4.74 10.45 31.36
C VAL A 121 3.50 9.83 30.71
N ALA A 122 3.04 8.69 31.21
CA ALA A 122 1.76 8.12 30.83
C ALA A 122 0.64 8.74 31.67
N PHE A 123 -0.30 9.38 31.02
CA PHE A 123 -1.54 9.87 31.61
C PHE A 123 -2.69 8.97 31.16
N ILE A 124 -3.14 8.06 32.01
CA ILE A 124 -4.23 7.12 31.72
C ILE A 124 -5.54 7.78 32.06
N ASN A 125 -6.19 8.34 31.05
CA ASN A 125 -7.46 9.04 31.19
C ASN A 125 -8.62 8.09 31.47
N LYS A 126 -8.69 6.93 30.78
CA LYS A 126 -9.74 5.93 30.96
C LYS A 126 -9.20 4.52 31.13
N ARG A 127 -8.36 4.09 30.17
CA ARG A 127 -7.85 2.72 30.16
C ARG A 127 -6.55 2.58 29.41
N ALA A 128 -5.70 1.70 29.93
CA ALA A 128 -4.49 1.25 29.28
C ALA A 128 -4.51 -0.29 29.27
N ILE A 129 -5.22 -0.88 28.33
CA ILE A 129 -5.42 -2.33 28.24
C ILE A 129 -4.47 -2.92 27.19
N SER A 130 -3.96 -4.15 27.45
CA SER A 130 -3.12 -4.90 26.52
C SER A 130 -1.86 -4.12 26.08
N ALA A 131 -1.68 -3.82 24.81
CA ALA A 131 -0.58 -3.00 24.29
C ALA A 131 -0.46 -1.64 25.02
N GLY A 132 -1.58 -1.04 25.41
CA GLY A 132 -1.59 0.20 26.18
C GLY A 132 -0.93 0.09 27.54
N ALA A 133 -1.04 -1.06 28.21
CA ALA A 133 -0.37 -1.31 29.48
C ALA A 133 1.16 -1.38 29.31
N LEU A 134 1.67 -2.00 28.23
CA LEU A 134 3.09 -2.04 27.94
C LEU A 134 3.65 -0.63 27.67
N ILE A 135 2.93 0.17 26.90
CA ILE A 135 3.30 1.57 26.60
C ILE A 135 3.33 2.40 27.90
N ALA A 136 2.32 2.24 28.75
CA ALA A 136 2.30 2.93 30.03
C ALA A 136 3.48 2.51 30.93
N LEU A 137 3.78 1.20 31.01
CA LEU A 137 4.91 0.69 31.79
C LEU A 137 6.26 1.17 31.28
N ALA A 138 6.40 1.47 29.99
CA ALA A 138 7.62 2.01 29.39
C ALA A 138 7.90 3.47 29.75
N SER A 139 6.88 4.24 30.14
CA SER A 139 7.00 5.62 30.56
C SER A 139 7.70 5.76 31.92
N GLU A 140 8.42 6.86 32.15
CA GLU A 140 9.10 7.11 33.41
C GLU A 140 8.14 7.26 34.58
N LYS A 141 7.03 7.96 34.35
CA LYS A 141 5.94 8.12 35.34
C LYS A 141 4.61 7.72 34.78
N ILE A 142 3.73 7.23 35.64
CA ILE A 142 2.35 6.83 35.29
C ILE A 142 1.39 7.53 36.25
N TYR A 143 0.45 8.27 35.69
CA TYR A 143 -0.66 8.87 36.40
C TYR A 143 -1.98 8.34 35.85
N MET A 144 -2.94 8.11 36.72
CA MET A 144 -4.27 7.61 36.34
C MET A 144 -5.38 8.49 36.92
N THR A 145 -6.43 8.67 36.11
CA THR A 145 -7.66 9.29 36.63
C THR A 145 -8.48 8.32 37.48
N GLU A 146 -9.42 8.84 38.24
CA GLU A 146 -10.39 7.99 38.95
C GLU A 146 -11.22 7.14 37.99
N GLY A 147 -11.39 5.85 38.29
CA GLY A 147 -12.10 4.91 37.43
C GLY A 147 -11.32 4.40 36.23
N ALA A 148 -10.07 4.83 36.07
CA ALA A 148 -9.22 4.28 35.04
C ALA A 148 -8.74 2.86 35.38
N THR A 149 -8.31 2.11 34.33
CA THR A 149 -7.85 0.72 34.46
C THR A 149 -6.59 0.48 33.67
N ILE A 150 -5.72 -0.41 34.18
CA ILE A 150 -4.48 -0.84 33.49
C ILE A 150 -4.29 -2.34 33.60
N GLY A 151 -3.89 -3.03 32.54
CA GLY A 151 -3.56 -4.47 32.54
C GLY A 151 -4.18 -5.26 31.40
N ALA A 152 -4.62 -6.52 31.69
CA ALA A 152 -5.24 -7.46 30.76
C ALA A 152 -4.53 -7.57 29.40
N ALA A 153 -3.29 -8.08 29.41
CA ALA A 153 -2.42 -8.07 28.24
C ALA A 153 -2.13 -9.47 27.66
N LEU A 154 -2.99 -10.45 27.92
CA LEU A 154 -2.88 -11.77 27.29
C LEU A 154 -3.00 -11.61 25.77
N PRO A 155 -1.99 -12.04 25.01
CA PRO A 155 -2.08 -11.99 23.56
C PRO A 155 -3.19 -12.91 23.07
N VAL A 156 -3.96 -12.42 22.10
CA VAL A 156 -5.00 -13.20 21.43
C VAL A 156 -4.70 -13.30 19.95
N GLN A 157 -4.91 -14.46 19.35
CA GLN A 157 -4.88 -14.58 17.90
C GLN A 157 -6.19 -14.02 17.33
N GLY A 158 -6.06 -13.06 16.40
CA GLY A 158 -7.20 -12.59 15.64
C GLY A 158 -7.78 -13.75 14.83
N GLY A 159 -8.96 -14.21 15.20
CA GLY A 159 -9.72 -15.20 14.44
C GLY A 159 -10.31 -14.58 13.17
N SER A 160 -10.80 -15.43 12.26
CA SER A 160 -11.64 -15.01 11.14
C SER A 160 -12.88 -14.28 11.66
N PRO A 161 -13.46 -13.33 10.91
CA PRO A 161 -14.67 -12.65 11.33
C PRO A 161 -15.75 -13.66 11.77
N GLY A 162 -16.15 -13.59 13.06
CA GLY A 162 -17.14 -14.49 13.66
C GLY A 162 -16.59 -15.72 14.39
N SER A 163 -15.27 -15.96 14.44
CA SER A 163 -14.66 -16.99 15.27
C SER A 163 -14.24 -16.45 16.65
N ALA A 164 -14.36 -17.28 17.69
CA ALA A 164 -13.83 -16.96 19.00
C ALA A 164 -12.29 -16.78 18.94
N PRO A 165 -11.71 -15.87 19.75
CA PRO A 165 -10.26 -15.74 19.88
C PRO A 165 -9.64 -17.10 20.24
N GLN A 166 -8.57 -17.46 19.53
CA GLN A 166 -7.86 -18.72 19.78
C GLN A 166 -6.77 -18.51 20.83
N PRO A 167 -6.49 -19.50 21.70
CA PRO A 167 -5.32 -19.44 22.59
C PRO A 167 -4.03 -19.29 21.79
N VAL A 168 -3.13 -18.45 22.29
CA VAL A 168 -1.81 -18.24 21.69
C VAL A 168 -0.84 -19.30 22.24
N GLU A 169 0.16 -19.65 21.45
CA GLU A 169 1.21 -20.57 21.86
C GLU A 169 1.97 -20.06 23.09
N GLU A 170 2.33 -20.97 24.02
CA GLU A 170 3.11 -20.66 25.24
C GLU A 170 4.38 -19.85 24.94
N LYS A 171 5.05 -20.11 23.82
CA LYS A 171 6.22 -19.34 23.38
C LYS A 171 5.94 -17.83 23.29
N THR A 172 4.78 -17.46 22.76
CA THR A 172 4.37 -16.05 22.63
C THR A 172 4.02 -15.44 23.97
N ILE A 173 3.30 -16.20 24.81
CA ILE A 173 2.97 -15.75 26.19
C ILE A 173 4.26 -15.55 26.97
N SER A 174 5.19 -16.49 26.91
CA SER A 174 6.48 -16.42 27.59
C SER A 174 7.33 -15.24 27.14
N TYR A 175 7.37 -14.96 25.84
CA TYR A 175 8.06 -13.80 25.27
C TYR A 175 7.44 -12.51 25.80
N LEU A 176 6.12 -12.33 25.63
CA LEU A 176 5.45 -11.09 26.02
C LEU A 176 5.48 -10.89 27.54
N ARG A 177 5.36 -11.95 28.33
CA ARG A 177 5.54 -11.90 29.78
C ARG A 177 6.90 -11.31 30.17
N LYS A 178 7.98 -11.71 29.45
CA LYS A 178 9.32 -11.16 29.69
C LYS A 178 9.49 -9.74 29.20
N GLU A 179 8.84 -9.34 28.10
CA GLU A 179 8.80 -7.95 27.66
C GLU A 179 8.17 -7.04 28.73
N PHE A 180 7.03 -7.45 29.30
CA PHE A 180 6.37 -6.70 30.37
C PHE A 180 7.21 -6.65 31.65
N SER A 181 7.80 -7.79 32.03
CA SER A 181 8.66 -7.89 33.21
C SER A 181 9.89 -6.97 33.08
N ALA A 182 10.63 -7.10 31.97
CA ALA A 182 11.85 -6.29 31.72
C ALA A 182 11.52 -4.79 31.63
N THR A 183 10.40 -4.42 31.03
CA THR A 183 9.95 -3.02 30.94
C THR A 183 9.65 -2.45 32.32
N ALA A 184 8.93 -3.21 33.15
CA ALA A 184 8.64 -2.80 34.53
C ALA A 184 9.94 -2.65 35.36
N GLU A 185 10.86 -3.62 35.27
CA GLU A 185 12.17 -3.57 35.93
C GLU A 185 12.99 -2.36 35.50
N ALA A 186 13.04 -2.06 34.20
CA ALA A 186 13.77 -0.90 33.67
C ALA A 186 13.28 0.44 34.25
N ARG A 187 12.01 0.50 34.66
CA ARG A 187 11.38 1.68 35.27
C ARG A 187 11.18 1.54 36.79
N GLY A 188 11.79 0.53 37.41
CA GLY A 188 11.74 0.33 38.87
C GLY A 188 10.37 -0.08 39.43
N ARG A 189 9.51 -0.65 38.60
CA ARG A 189 8.16 -1.11 38.94
C ARG A 189 8.13 -2.59 39.28
N PRO A 190 7.13 -3.10 40.03
CA PRO A 190 7.02 -4.51 40.41
C PRO A 190 6.82 -5.40 39.18
N ALA A 191 7.86 -6.11 38.75
CA ALA A 191 7.87 -6.95 37.56
C ALA A 191 6.81 -8.07 37.59
N ARG A 192 6.54 -8.65 38.76
CA ARG A 192 5.50 -9.69 38.91
C ARG A 192 4.09 -9.22 38.62
N LEU A 193 3.78 -7.93 38.88
CA LEU A 193 2.50 -7.37 38.47
C LEU A 193 2.37 -7.28 36.95
N ALA A 194 3.44 -6.86 36.30
CA ALA A 194 3.51 -6.81 34.85
C ALA A 194 3.39 -8.22 34.22
N GLU A 195 4.07 -9.23 34.78
CA GLU A 195 3.92 -10.63 34.37
C GLU A 195 2.48 -11.13 34.49
N ALA A 196 1.81 -10.83 35.62
CA ALA A 196 0.42 -11.24 35.88
C ALA A 196 -0.60 -10.58 34.94
N MET A 197 -0.27 -9.45 34.31
CA MET A 197 -1.10 -8.84 33.27
C MET A 197 -1.12 -9.65 31.98
N VAL A 198 -0.06 -10.43 31.71
CA VAL A 198 0.12 -11.20 30.47
C VAL A 198 -0.23 -12.67 30.69
N ASP A 199 0.16 -13.24 31.82
CA ASP A 199 0.10 -14.67 32.08
C ASP A 199 -0.84 -15.00 33.22
N PRO A 200 -1.96 -15.71 32.95
CA PRO A 200 -2.92 -16.08 33.96
C PRO A 200 -2.38 -17.12 34.97
N ASP A 201 -1.25 -17.79 34.70
CA ASP A 201 -0.62 -18.73 35.63
C ASP A 201 0.19 -18.02 36.72
N VAL A 202 0.45 -16.72 36.57
CA VAL A 202 1.16 -15.92 37.58
C VAL A 202 0.19 -15.53 38.71
N GLU A 203 0.39 -16.17 39.85
CA GLU A 203 -0.36 -15.86 41.08
C GLU A 203 0.38 -14.84 41.95
N ILE A 204 -0.36 -13.88 42.54
CA ILE A 204 0.14 -12.92 43.50
C ILE A 204 -0.80 -12.92 44.70
N ALA A 205 -0.32 -13.40 45.85
CA ALA A 205 -1.10 -13.54 47.05
C ALA A 205 -1.79 -12.20 47.46
N GLY A 206 -3.09 -12.22 47.65
CA GLY A 206 -3.88 -11.05 48.01
C GLY A 206 -4.15 -10.06 46.86
N VAL A 207 -3.70 -10.33 45.62
CA VAL A 207 -3.92 -9.49 44.44
C VAL A 207 -4.66 -10.23 43.35
N ILE A 208 -4.09 -11.35 42.84
CA ILE A 208 -4.70 -12.12 41.75
C ILE A 208 -4.48 -13.63 41.99
N ALA A 209 -5.52 -14.43 41.81
CA ALA A 209 -5.45 -15.88 41.89
C ALA A 209 -5.02 -16.47 40.54
N LYS A 210 -4.39 -17.64 40.55
CA LYS A 210 -4.05 -18.43 39.37
C LYS A 210 -5.27 -18.65 38.48
N GLY A 211 -5.06 -18.57 37.18
CA GLY A 211 -6.11 -18.70 36.16
C GLY A 211 -6.83 -17.40 35.81
N LYS A 212 -6.41 -16.25 36.36
CA LYS A 212 -6.99 -14.94 36.09
C LYS A 212 -5.93 -13.96 35.61
N LEU A 213 -6.33 -13.07 34.73
CA LEU A 213 -5.47 -11.98 34.24
C LEU A 213 -5.59 -10.76 35.16
N LEU A 214 -4.44 -10.17 35.48
CA LEU A 214 -4.41 -8.97 36.30
C LEU A 214 -4.88 -7.75 35.51
N THR A 215 -5.86 -7.07 36.08
CA THR A 215 -6.25 -5.71 35.68
C THR A 215 -6.44 -4.94 36.99
N LEU A 216 -5.83 -3.77 37.08
CA LEU A 216 -5.88 -2.93 38.26
C LEU A 216 -6.70 -1.66 37.98
N THR A 217 -7.52 -1.29 38.96
CA THR A 217 -8.08 0.05 39.08
C THR A 217 -7.00 1.03 39.56
N THR A 218 -7.28 2.32 39.48
CA THR A 218 -6.33 3.36 39.92
C THR A 218 -5.92 3.18 41.39
N ASP A 219 -6.85 2.91 42.28
CA ASP A 219 -6.56 2.75 43.70
C ASP A 219 -5.76 1.47 44.00
N GLU A 220 -6.06 0.37 43.29
CA GLU A 220 -5.26 -0.86 43.36
C GLU A 220 -3.86 -0.65 42.79
N ALA A 221 -3.71 0.04 41.70
CA ALA A 221 -2.42 0.33 41.07
C ALA A 221 -1.50 1.17 41.97
N ILE A 222 -2.05 2.17 42.69
CA ILE A 222 -1.33 2.93 43.70
C ILE A 222 -0.93 2.02 44.88
N LYS A 223 -1.87 1.25 45.42
CA LYS A 223 -1.59 0.34 46.56
C LYS A 223 -0.47 -0.66 46.21
N GLN A 224 -0.42 -1.11 44.96
CA GLN A 224 0.59 -2.03 44.49
C GLN A 224 1.89 -1.33 43.99
N LYS A 225 1.98 0.00 44.14
CA LYS A 225 3.14 0.81 43.68
C LYS A 225 3.47 0.61 42.19
N LEU A 226 2.45 0.40 41.38
CA LEU A 226 2.60 0.29 39.94
C LEU A 226 2.63 1.66 39.27
N ILE A 227 1.87 2.63 39.81
CA ILE A 227 1.74 3.99 39.30
C ILE A 227 2.23 5.00 40.33
N ASP A 228 2.57 6.18 39.83
CA ASP A 228 3.17 7.27 40.63
C ASP A 228 2.13 8.16 41.28
N GLY A 229 0.93 8.29 40.71
CA GLY A 229 -0.12 9.14 41.28
C GLY A 229 -1.52 8.93 40.68
N LYS A 230 -2.52 9.40 41.46
CA LYS A 230 -3.90 9.54 41.04
C LYS A 230 -4.20 11.02 40.87
N VAL A 231 -4.76 11.39 39.73
CA VAL A 231 -5.05 12.78 39.38
C VAL A 231 -6.47 12.88 38.81
N VAL A 232 -7.06 14.08 38.87
CA VAL A 232 -8.39 14.31 38.31
C VAL A 232 -8.30 14.55 36.81
N ASP A 233 -7.27 15.29 36.38
CA ASP A 233 -7.07 15.71 35.00
C ASP A 233 -5.58 15.95 34.69
N LEU A 234 -5.33 16.34 33.44
CA LEU A 234 -4.00 16.65 32.92
C LEU A 234 -3.38 17.86 33.66
N GLU A 235 -4.20 18.84 34.01
CA GLU A 235 -3.73 20.08 34.68
C GLU A 235 -3.18 19.79 36.07
N GLN A 236 -3.90 18.98 36.86
CA GLN A 236 -3.42 18.52 38.17
C GLN A 236 -2.11 17.71 38.02
N MET A 237 -2.02 16.82 37.02
CA MET A 237 -0.81 16.03 36.79
C MET A 237 0.39 16.94 36.48
N LEU A 238 0.19 17.97 35.67
CA LEU A 238 1.24 18.95 35.36
C LEU A 238 1.68 19.71 36.61
N ALA A 239 0.74 20.06 37.49
CA ALA A 239 1.08 20.71 38.76
C ALA A 239 1.91 19.80 39.67
N GLU A 240 1.58 18.50 39.79
CA GLU A 240 2.36 17.50 40.56
C GLU A 240 3.76 17.27 39.96
N LEU A 241 3.90 17.38 38.65
CA LEU A 241 5.19 17.31 37.94
C LEU A 241 6.03 18.60 38.05
N GLY A 242 5.50 19.67 38.66
CA GLY A 242 6.14 20.98 38.71
C GLY A 242 6.16 21.69 37.33
N LEU A 243 5.25 21.33 36.45
CA LEU A 243 5.09 21.85 35.10
C LEU A 243 3.80 22.70 34.95
N ALA A 244 3.26 23.20 36.05
CA ALA A 244 2.09 24.08 36.03
C ALA A 244 2.39 25.32 35.16
N GLY A 245 1.46 25.63 34.23
CA GLY A 245 1.59 26.72 33.30
C GLY A 245 2.57 26.49 32.14
N ALA A 246 3.06 25.27 31.93
CA ALA A 246 3.81 24.91 30.74
C ALA A 246 2.91 25.00 29.47
N GLU A 247 3.50 25.43 28.36
CA GLU A 247 2.82 25.43 27.07
C GLU A 247 2.53 24.00 26.63
N LEU A 248 1.25 23.66 26.40
CA LEU A 248 0.86 22.37 25.89
C LEU A 248 0.91 22.37 24.36
N ARG A 249 1.76 21.53 23.78
CA ARG A 249 1.84 21.28 22.35
C ARG A 249 1.25 19.91 22.05
N THR A 250 -0.01 19.90 21.69
CA THR A 250 -0.64 18.64 21.26
C THR A 250 -0.03 18.20 19.94
N ALA A 251 0.50 16.98 19.95
CA ALA A 251 1.08 16.38 18.76
C ALA A 251 -0.03 15.97 17.80
N GLU A 252 0.14 16.34 16.54
CA GLU A 252 -0.76 15.93 15.46
C GLU A 252 -0.03 14.99 14.51
N GLU A 253 -0.75 13.97 14.04
CA GLU A 253 -0.25 13.11 12.98
C GLU A 253 -0.04 13.94 11.72
N SER A 254 1.11 13.76 11.07
CA SER A 254 1.33 14.33 9.75
C SER A 254 0.42 13.65 8.72
N TRP A 255 0.14 14.35 7.61
CA TRP A 255 -0.63 13.74 6.51
C TRP A 255 0.03 12.43 6.00
N ALA A 256 1.36 12.35 6.07
CA ALA A 256 2.10 11.16 5.66
C ALA A 256 1.86 9.97 6.62
N GLU A 257 1.87 10.20 7.94
CA GLU A 257 1.55 9.19 8.96
C GLU A 257 0.11 8.71 8.83
N THR A 258 -0.84 9.62 8.57
CA THR A 258 -2.24 9.27 8.31
C THR A 258 -2.37 8.36 7.08
N ILE A 259 -1.65 8.67 5.98
CA ILE A 259 -1.65 7.82 4.78
C ILE A 259 -1.02 6.45 5.09
N VAL A 260 0.09 6.42 5.81
CA VAL A 260 0.74 5.16 6.19
C VAL A 260 -0.19 4.29 7.02
N ARG A 261 -0.84 4.84 8.05
CA ARG A 261 -1.85 4.14 8.85
C ARG A 261 -3.00 3.60 8.01
N PHE A 262 -3.46 4.38 7.03
CA PHE A 262 -4.49 3.94 6.09
C PHE A 262 -4.00 2.77 5.23
N LEU A 263 -2.81 2.86 4.62
CA LEU A 263 -2.27 1.83 3.73
C LEU A 263 -1.92 0.52 4.47
N THR A 264 -1.48 0.62 5.72
CA THR A 264 -1.13 -0.56 6.55
C THR A 264 -2.32 -1.15 7.29
N ASN A 265 -3.50 -0.50 7.22
CA ASN A 265 -4.72 -1.06 7.78
C ASN A 265 -5.00 -2.44 7.13
N PRO A 266 -5.29 -3.50 7.92
CA PRO A 266 -5.46 -4.85 7.40
C PRO A 266 -6.53 -4.98 6.30
N VAL A 267 -7.61 -4.21 6.37
CA VAL A 267 -8.69 -4.22 5.37
C VAL A 267 -8.21 -3.56 4.07
N VAL A 268 -7.58 -2.38 4.19
CA VAL A 268 -7.05 -1.62 3.05
C VAL A 268 -5.93 -2.39 2.36
N SER A 269 -4.99 -2.97 3.13
CA SER A 269 -3.92 -3.82 2.62
C SER A 269 -4.48 -5.00 1.82
N SER A 270 -5.49 -5.71 2.35
CA SER A 270 -6.15 -6.81 1.64
C SER A 270 -6.85 -6.34 0.36
N LEU A 271 -7.46 -5.16 0.38
CA LEU A 271 -8.07 -4.56 -0.80
C LEU A 271 -7.03 -4.20 -1.86
N LEU A 272 -5.92 -3.57 -1.46
CA LEU A 272 -4.81 -3.22 -2.36
C LEU A 272 -4.21 -4.45 -3.02
N ILE A 273 -4.00 -5.54 -2.26
CA ILE A 273 -3.54 -6.82 -2.79
C ILE A 273 -4.57 -7.39 -3.78
N THR A 274 -5.86 -7.39 -3.41
CA THR A 274 -6.93 -7.92 -4.26
C THR A 274 -7.01 -7.16 -5.59
N VAL A 275 -7.02 -5.82 -5.56
CA VAL A 275 -7.04 -4.97 -6.76
C VAL A 275 -5.75 -5.14 -7.56
N GLY A 276 -4.62 -5.25 -6.86
CA GLY A 276 -3.31 -5.50 -7.46
C GLY A 276 -3.29 -6.80 -8.26
N LEU A 277 -3.65 -7.90 -7.63
CA LEU A 277 -3.72 -9.21 -8.26
C LEU A 277 -4.77 -9.27 -9.38
N LEU A 278 -5.96 -8.69 -9.15
CA LEU A 278 -6.99 -8.58 -10.17
C LEU A 278 -6.49 -7.86 -11.43
N GLY A 279 -5.80 -6.73 -11.26
CA GLY A 279 -5.23 -5.96 -12.37
C GLY A 279 -4.20 -6.77 -13.14
N VAL A 280 -3.26 -7.42 -12.43
CA VAL A 280 -2.24 -8.27 -13.04
C VAL A 280 -2.86 -9.45 -13.80
N ILE A 281 -3.81 -10.17 -13.18
CA ILE A 281 -4.49 -11.31 -13.80
C ILE A 281 -5.26 -10.88 -15.06
N THR A 282 -5.93 -9.72 -14.99
CA THR A 282 -6.69 -9.18 -16.13
C THR A 282 -5.75 -8.78 -17.27
N GLU A 283 -4.63 -8.14 -16.98
CA GLU A 283 -3.63 -7.76 -17.98
C GLU A 283 -2.99 -8.97 -18.68
N ILE A 284 -2.72 -10.05 -17.93
CA ILE A 284 -2.21 -11.31 -18.50
C ILE A 284 -3.19 -11.88 -19.54
N ARG A 285 -4.51 -11.72 -19.33
CA ARG A 285 -5.55 -12.22 -20.24
C ARG A 285 -5.85 -11.29 -21.40
N THR A 286 -5.53 -9.99 -21.26
CA THR A 286 -5.75 -8.96 -22.28
C THR A 286 -4.44 -8.22 -22.52
N PRO A 287 -3.42 -8.87 -23.13
CA PRO A 287 -2.09 -8.31 -23.25
C PRO A 287 -2.10 -7.06 -24.12
N GLY A 288 -1.60 -5.94 -23.61
CA GLY A 288 -1.56 -4.67 -24.31
C GLY A 288 -1.08 -3.50 -23.46
N PHE A 289 -0.61 -3.74 -22.23
CA PHE A 289 -0.22 -2.74 -21.22
C PHE A 289 -1.31 -1.67 -21.06
N GLY A 290 -2.44 -2.10 -20.58
CA GLY A 290 -3.62 -1.27 -20.43
C GLY A 290 -3.84 -0.76 -19.00
N TRP A 291 -4.98 -0.12 -18.81
CA TRP A 291 -5.41 0.41 -17.52
C TRP A 291 -5.47 -0.64 -16.39
N PRO A 292 -5.92 -1.91 -16.62
CA PRO A 292 -5.98 -2.90 -15.53
C PRO A 292 -4.62 -3.19 -14.91
N GLY A 293 -3.60 -3.43 -15.75
CA GLY A 293 -2.24 -3.71 -15.28
C GLY A 293 -1.62 -2.52 -14.55
N SER A 294 -1.82 -1.30 -15.08
CA SER A 294 -1.32 -0.07 -14.46
C SER A 294 -1.95 0.16 -13.07
N ILE A 295 -3.27 -0.02 -12.93
CA ILE A 295 -3.96 0.08 -11.64
C ILE A 295 -3.48 -1.02 -10.69
N GLY A 296 -3.30 -2.25 -11.21
CA GLY A 296 -2.78 -3.37 -10.42
C GLY A 296 -1.39 -3.10 -9.86
N LEU A 297 -0.46 -2.66 -10.70
CA LEU A 297 0.90 -2.32 -10.27
C LEU A 297 0.93 -1.13 -9.30
N ALA A 298 0.11 -0.11 -9.54
CA ALA A 298 -0.01 1.02 -8.62
C ALA A 298 -0.54 0.58 -7.24
N SER A 299 -1.52 -0.32 -7.20
CA SER A 299 -2.07 -0.85 -5.94
C SER A 299 -1.03 -1.67 -5.17
N LEU A 300 -0.27 -2.55 -5.84
CA LEU A 300 0.83 -3.29 -5.23
C LEU A 300 1.96 -2.37 -4.77
N GLY A 301 2.25 -1.34 -5.56
CA GLY A 301 3.24 -0.31 -5.21
C GLY A 301 2.85 0.47 -3.95
N LEU A 302 1.58 0.88 -3.83
CA LEU A 302 1.05 1.56 -2.62
C LEU A 302 1.07 0.62 -1.41
N PHE A 303 0.69 -0.64 -1.60
CA PHE A 303 0.78 -1.66 -0.54
C PHE A 303 2.22 -1.77 -0.03
N PHE A 304 3.18 -2.01 -0.92
CA PHE A 304 4.58 -2.17 -0.57
C PHE A 304 5.15 -0.90 0.08
N TRP A 305 4.87 0.26 -0.50
CA TRP A 305 5.34 1.55 0.03
C TRP A 305 4.86 1.80 1.46
N GLY A 306 3.58 1.53 1.76
CA GLY A 306 3.04 1.65 3.12
C GLY A 306 3.74 0.72 4.13
N HIS A 307 3.97 -0.55 3.74
CA HIS A 307 4.62 -1.52 4.62
C HIS A 307 6.13 -1.28 4.76
N TRP A 308 6.77 -0.72 3.75
CA TRP A 308 8.18 -0.32 3.84
C TRP A 308 8.41 0.85 4.79
N LEU A 309 7.52 1.83 4.80
CA LEU A 309 7.62 2.98 5.70
C LEU A 309 7.51 2.61 7.19
N VAL A 310 6.81 1.53 7.51
CA VAL A 310 6.74 0.98 8.88
C VAL A 310 7.73 -0.16 9.14
N GLN A 311 8.77 -0.29 8.32
CA GLN A 311 9.83 -1.29 8.44
C GLN A 311 9.35 -2.75 8.48
N LEU A 312 8.15 -3.04 7.96
CA LEU A 312 7.67 -4.41 7.77
C LEU A 312 8.16 -5.03 6.47
N ALA A 313 8.45 -4.23 5.47
CA ALA A 313 8.97 -4.67 4.18
C ALA A 313 10.37 -4.07 3.96
N GLY A 314 11.30 -4.88 3.47
CA GLY A 314 12.66 -4.50 3.13
C GLY A 314 12.96 -4.68 1.64
N TYR A 315 14.24 -4.67 1.32
CA TYR A 315 14.70 -4.90 -0.06
C TYR A 315 14.49 -6.33 -0.51
N GLU A 316 14.52 -7.31 0.42
CA GLU A 316 14.32 -8.73 0.15
C GLU A 316 12.90 -8.99 -0.38
N GLU A 317 11.89 -8.42 0.25
CA GLU A 317 10.49 -8.54 -0.16
C GLU A 317 10.26 -7.84 -1.50
N LEU A 318 10.87 -6.66 -1.70
CA LEU A 318 10.81 -5.95 -2.99
C LEU A 318 11.42 -6.79 -4.12
N LEU A 319 12.56 -7.44 -3.87
CA LEU A 319 13.22 -8.32 -4.85
C LEU A 319 12.33 -9.53 -5.16
N LEU A 320 11.69 -10.15 -4.15
CA LEU A 320 10.77 -11.27 -4.36
C LEU A 320 9.53 -10.85 -5.17
N ILE A 321 8.93 -9.71 -4.86
CA ILE A 321 7.79 -9.17 -5.60
C ILE A 321 8.22 -8.84 -7.04
N GLY A 322 9.34 -8.16 -7.21
CA GLY A 322 9.90 -7.80 -8.52
C GLY A 322 10.23 -9.03 -9.37
N LEU A 323 10.87 -10.04 -8.76
CA LEU A 323 11.15 -11.32 -9.41
C LEU A 323 9.85 -12.03 -9.81
N GLY A 324 8.84 -12.04 -8.93
CA GLY A 324 7.53 -12.61 -9.22
C GLY A 324 6.87 -11.97 -10.44
N VAL A 325 6.84 -10.64 -10.48
CA VAL A 325 6.31 -9.88 -11.62
C VAL A 325 7.11 -10.14 -12.89
N LEU A 326 8.45 -10.17 -12.81
CA LEU A 326 9.32 -10.46 -13.95
C LEU A 326 9.07 -11.87 -14.51
N LEU A 327 9.01 -12.89 -13.65
CA LEU A 327 8.75 -14.27 -14.08
C LEU A 327 7.37 -14.41 -14.74
N LEU A 328 6.34 -13.73 -14.19
CA LEU A 328 5.02 -13.69 -14.81
C LEU A 328 5.06 -12.99 -16.20
N ALA A 329 5.81 -11.90 -16.32
CA ALA A 329 6.00 -11.22 -17.61
C ALA A 329 6.72 -12.13 -18.62
N VAL A 330 7.79 -12.83 -18.21
CA VAL A 330 8.51 -13.78 -19.06
C VAL A 330 7.58 -14.91 -19.53
N GLU A 331 6.76 -15.47 -18.63
CA GLU A 331 5.77 -16.51 -19.00
C GLU A 331 4.79 -16.01 -20.05
N VAL A 332 4.29 -14.79 -19.91
CA VAL A 332 3.28 -14.22 -20.83
C VAL A 332 3.87 -13.86 -22.19
N PHE A 333 5.05 -13.24 -22.21
CA PHE A 333 5.60 -12.66 -23.42
C PHE A 333 6.60 -13.57 -24.15
N VAL A 334 7.25 -14.50 -23.45
CA VAL A 334 8.30 -15.37 -24.02
C VAL A 334 7.82 -16.81 -24.19
N PHE A 335 7.10 -17.34 -23.18
CA PHE A 335 6.62 -18.73 -23.18
C PHE A 335 5.08 -18.73 -23.08
N PRO A 336 4.36 -18.54 -24.20
CA PRO A 336 2.89 -18.46 -24.14
C PRO A 336 2.27 -19.77 -23.67
N GLY A 337 1.83 -19.80 -22.42
CA GLY A 337 1.25 -20.93 -21.71
C GLY A 337 1.52 -20.79 -20.22
N PHE A 338 0.68 -21.36 -19.33
CA PHE A 338 0.95 -21.33 -17.88
C PHE A 338 1.82 -22.53 -17.50
N GLY A 339 3.13 -22.33 -17.42
CA GLY A 339 4.13 -23.37 -17.12
C GLY A 339 4.81 -23.18 -15.75
N VAL A 340 5.97 -23.78 -15.62
CA VAL A 340 6.77 -23.77 -14.38
C VAL A 340 7.22 -22.35 -14.01
N ILE A 341 7.57 -21.53 -15.00
CA ILE A 341 8.07 -20.16 -14.79
C ILE A 341 6.96 -19.30 -14.19
N GLY A 342 5.75 -19.36 -14.75
CA GLY A 342 4.60 -18.64 -14.21
C GLY A 342 4.22 -19.10 -12.81
N GLY A 343 4.27 -20.40 -12.56
CA GLY A 343 4.08 -20.96 -11.22
C GLY A 343 5.08 -20.42 -10.19
N LEU A 344 6.37 -20.39 -10.55
CA LEU A 344 7.41 -19.78 -9.71
C LEU A 344 7.20 -18.28 -9.53
N GLY A 345 6.73 -17.58 -10.57
CA GLY A 345 6.36 -16.17 -10.50
C GLY A 345 5.26 -15.88 -9.49
N VAL A 346 4.18 -16.69 -9.49
CA VAL A 346 3.10 -16.59 -8.49
C VAL A 346 3.63 -16.85 -7.08
N VAL A 347 4.41 -17.90 -6.89
CA VAL A 347 4.97 -18.25 -5.57
C VAL A 347 5.88 -17.12 -5.06
N SER A 348 6.77 -16.59 -5.91
CA SER A 348 7.67 -15.49 -5.54
C SER A 348 6.89 -14.23 -5.16
N LEU A 349 5.87 -13.86 -5.96
CA LEU A 349 5.01 -12.70 -5.69
C LEU A 349 4.26 -12.86 -4.35
N LEU A 350 3.61 -14.00 -4.14
CA LEU A 350 2.86 -14.25 -2.90
C LEU A 350 3.78 -14.34 -1.68
N ALA A 351 4.98 -14.91 -1.84
CA ALA A 351 5.98 -14.96 -0.77
C ALA A 351 6.44 -13.53 -0.38
N GLY A 352 6.77 -12.69 -1.36
CA GLY A 352 7.13 -11.30 -1.11
C GLY A 352 6.01 -10.50 -0.43
N LEU A 353 4.76 -10.67 -0.87
CA LEU A 353 3.59 -10.04 -0.23
C LEU A 353 3.36 -10.56 1.20
N ALA A 354 3.54 -11.88 1.43
CA ALA A 354 3.42 -12.46 2.77
C ALA A 354 4.45 -11.90 3.72
N LEU A 355 5.72 -11.92 3.31
CA LEU A 355 6.84 -11.43 4.12
C LEU A 355 6.69 -9.93 4.42
N SER A 356 6.23 -9.12 3.46
CA SER A 356 5.94 -7.69 3.66
C SER A 356 4.88 -7.39 4.74
N MET A 357 4.10 -8.39 5.15
CA MET A 357 3.08 -8.25 6.21
C MET A 357 3.55 -8.81 7.56
N LEU A 358 4.70 -9.49 7.59
CA LEU A 358 5.26 -10.15 8.76
C LEU A 358 6.39 -9.31 9.34
N GLY A 359 6.26 -8.88 10.58
CA GLY A 359 7.34 -8.23 11.31
C GLY A 359 8.34 -9.24 11.91
N PRO A 360 9.52 -8.77 12.38
CA PRO A 360 10.47 -9.59 13.10
C PRO A 360 9.80 -10.28 14.30
N GLY A 361 10.01 -11.59 14.45
CA GLY A 361 9.44 -12.37 15.55
C GLY A 361 7.95 -12.71 15.42
N SER A 362 7.38 -12.60 14.21
CA SER A 362 5.99 -12.97 13.96
C SER A 362 5.66 -14.38 14.43
N THR A 363 4.57 -14.53 15.21
CA THR A 363 4.10 -15.82 15.73
C THR A 363 3.44 -16.65 14.63
N ALA A 364 3.34 -17.97 14.85
CA ALA A 364 2.64 -18.88 13.93
C ALA A 364 1.22 -18.42 13.62
N GLY A 365 0.51 -17.85 14.61
CA GLY A 365 -0.84 -17.30 14.42
C GLY A 365 -0.90 -16.09 13.50
N VAL A 366 0.08 -15.20 13.60
CA VAL A 366 0.20 -14.06 12.68
C VAL A 366 0.47 -14.55 11.27
N ILE A 367 1.37 -15.52 11.11
CA ILE A 367 1.69 -16.14 9.82
C ILE A 367 0.42 -16.75 9.20
N VAL A 368 -0.32 -17.56 9.95
CA VAL A 368 -1.59 -18.15 9.48
C VAL A 368 -2.60 -17.07 9.10
N SER A 369 -2.72 -16.01 9.88
CA SER A 369 -3.62 -14.88 9.58
C SER A 369 -3.23 -14.18 8.27
N VAL A 370 -1.95 -13.92 8.06
CA VAL A 370 -1.42 -13.30 6.83
C VAL A 370 -1.67 -14.21 5.62
N LEU A 371 -1.35 -15.50 5.73
CA LEU A 371 -1.60 -16.47 4.66
C LEU A 371 -3.09 -16.58 4.32
N THR A 372 -3.96 -16.60 5.34
CA THR A 372 -5.42 -16.63 5.13
C THR A 372 -5.89 -15.38 4.38
N ARG A 373 -5.41 -14.20 4.74
CA ARG A 373 -5.75 -12.95 4.03
C ARG A 373 -5.27 -12.97 2.58
N LEU A 374 -4.05 -13.44 2.33
CA LEU A 374 -3.50 -13.55 0.97
C LEU A 374 -4.28 -14.55 0.11
N VAL A 375 -4.58 -15.73 0.65
CA VAL A 375 -5.39 -16.74 -0.06
C VAL A 375 -6.78 -16.19 -0.35
N THR A 376 -7.40 -15.52 0.62
CA THR A 376 -8.72 -14.88 0.42
C THR A 376 -8.66 -13.78 -0.63
N SER A 377 -7.64 -12.89 -0.57
CA SER A 377 -7.45 -11.82 -1.56
C SER A 377 -7.21 -12.39 -2.96
N LEU A 378 -6.40 -13.44 -3.09
CA LEU A 378 -6.16 -14.13 -4.36
C LEU A 378 -7.45 -14.76 -4.89
N LEU A 379 -8.21 -15.47 -4.04
CA LEU A 379 -9.47 -16.10 -4.43
C LEU A 379 -10.47 -15.05 -4.93
N VAL A 380 -10.64 -13.96 -4.18
CA VAL A 380 -11.51 -12.84 -4.58
C VAL A 380 -11.03 -12.21 -5.88
N ALA A 381 -9.73 -11.99 -6.04
CA ALA A 381 -9.15 -11.46 -7.28
C ALA A 381 -9.42 -12.37 -8.49
N VAL A 382 -9.23 -13.68 -8.34
CA VAL A 382 -9.50 -14.66 -9.40
C VAL A 382 -10.97 -14.68 -9.76
N LEU A 383 -11.87 -14.74 -8.76
CA LEU A 383 -13.33 -14.73 -9.00
C LEU A 383 -13.78 -13.42 -9.66
N ALA A 384 -13.22 -12.28 -9.21
CA ALA A 384 -13.50 -10.99 -9.82
C ALA A 384 -12.96 -10.91 -11.25
N ALA A 385 -11.75 -11.44 -11.53
CA ALA A 385 -11.19 -11.51 -12.88
C ALA A 385 -12.08 -12.36 -13.80
N LEU A 386 -12.52 -13.53 -13.35
CA LEU A 386 -13.47 -14.37 -14.11
C LEU A 386 -14.80 -13.64 -14.38
N ALA A 387 -15.31 -12.93 -13.39
CA ALA A 387 -16.49 -12.10 -13.55
C ALA A 387 -16.28 -10.97 -14.56
N VAL A 388 -15.17 -10.24 -14.46
CA VAL A 388 -14.79 -9.17 -15.41
C VAL A 388 -14.72 -9.75 -16.83
N LEU A 389 -13.97 -10.84 -17.02
CA LEU A 389 -13.81 -11.47 -18.34
C LEU A 389 -15.14 -11.96 -18.93
N ARG A 390 -16.08 -12.42 -18.08
CA ARG A 390 -17.38 -12.92 -18.54
C ARG A 390 -18.39 -11.81 -18.80
N PHE A 391 -18.43 -10.78 -17.96
CA PHE A 391 -19.49 -9.76 -17.99
C PHE A 391 -19.06 -8.47 -18.68
N LEU A 392 -17.79 -8.09 -18.63
CA LEU A 392 -17.27 -6.86 -19.25
C LEU A 392 -17.63 -6.74 -20.74
N PRO A 393 -17.48 -7.79 -21.58
CA PRO A 393 -17.86 -7.73 -22.99
C PRO A 393 -19.36 -7.45 -23.23
N ARG A 394 -20.20 -7.71 -22.23
CA ARG A 394 -21.65 -7.47 -22.30
C ARG A 394 -22.03 -6.03 -21.94
N THR A 395 -21.12 -5.27 -21.38
CA THR A 395 -21.35 -3.87 -20.98
C THR A 395 -21.11 -2.91 -22.17
N PRO A 396 -21.76 -1.74 -22.20
CA PRO A 396 -21.53 -0.73 -23.26
C PRO A 396 -20.06 -0.25 -23.31
N PHE A 397 -19.35 -0.26 -22.17
CA PHE A 397 -17.94 0.08 -22.06
C PHE A 397 -17.06 -1.05 -22.60
N GLY A 398 -17.35 -2.29 -22.24
CA GLY A 398 -16.58 -3.46 -22.65
C GLY A 398 -16.69 -3.75 -24.15
N ARG A 399 -17.86 -3.49 -24.76
CA ARG A 399 -18.03 -3.61 -26.22
C ARG A 399 -17.11 -2.68 -27.03
N LYS A 400 -16.70 -1.53 -26.47
CA LYS A 400 -15.74 -0.63 -27.10
C LYS A 400 -14.28 -1.11 -26.96
N LEU A 401 -13.98 -1.97 -25.98
CA LEU A 401 -12.66 -2.51 -25.72
C LEU A 401 -12.40 -3.84 -26.44
N VAL A 402 -13.45 -4.60 -26.67
CA VAL A 402 -13.40 -5.82 -27.48
C VAL A 402 -13.63 -5.40 -28.92
N LEU A 403 -12.62 -5.55 -29.78
CA LEU A 403 -12.82 -5.45 -31.21
C LEU A 403 -13.87 -6.53 -31.58
N GLU A 404 -15.14 -6.14 -31.69
CA GLU A 404 -16.11 -6.91 -32.45
C GLU A 404 -15.68 -6.87 -33.92
N THR A 405 -14.78 -7.75 -34.29
CA THR A 405 -14.59 -8.14 -35.69
C THR A 405 -15.76 -9.02 -36.12
N GLY A 406 -16.97 -8.59 -35.85
CA GLY A 406 -18.13 -9.04 -36.58
C GLY A 406 -18.08 -8.36 -37.94
N MET A 407 -17.42 -8.98 -38.91
CA MET A 407 -17.61 -8.66 -40.32
C MET A 407 -19.07 -8.99 -40.63
N THR A 408 -19.95 -7.99 -40.47
CA THR A 408 -21.37 -8.17 -40.81
C THR A 408 -21.52 -8.03 -42.33
N ALA A 409 -22.34 -8.84 -42.94
CA ALA A 409 -22.66 -8.75 -44.37
C ALA A 409 -23.11 -7.35 -44.79
N GLU A 410 -23.72 -6.58 -43.85
CA GLU A 410 -24.12 -5.17 -44.04
C GLU A 410 -22.96 -4.21 -44.21
N GLN A 411 -21.73 -4.57 -43.77
CA GLN A 411 -20.51 -3.77 -43.92
C GLN A 411 -19.70 -4.12 -45.18
N GLY A 412 -20.28 -4.87 -46.11
CA GLY A 412 -19.66 -5.22 -47.41
C GLY A 412 -18.68 -6.40 -47.37
N TYR A 413 -18.53 -7.06 -46.21
CA TYR A 413 -17.74 -8.30 -46.12
C TYR A 413 -18.64 -9.52 -46.40
N VAL A 414 -19.03 -9.66 -47.66
CA VAL A 414 -19.76 -10.86 -48.14
C VAL A 414 -18.66 -11.77 -48.73
N SER A 415 -18.54 -12.98 -48.22
CA SER A 415 -17.60 -13.97 -48.74
C SER A 415 -18.02 -14.53 -50.13
N ALA A 416 -19.19 -14.14 -50.60
CA ALA A 416 -19.65 -14.40 -51.97
C ALA A 416 -20.29 -13.13 -52.57
N PRO A 417 -20.07 -12.79 -53.80
CA PRO A 417 -20.80 -11.75 -54.52
C PRO A 417 -22.30 -12.05 -54.46
N GLU A 418 -23.13 -11.03 -54.20
CA GLU A 418 -24.61 -11.18 -54.14
C GLU A 418 -25.20 -11.90 -55.39
N ASP A 419 -24.52 -11.75 -56.51
CA ASP A 419 -24.91 -12.40 -57.74
C ASP A 419 -24.67 -13.91 -57.73
N GLU A 420 -23.69 -14.41 -56.97
CA GLU A 420 -23.42 -15.85 -56.89
C GLU A 420 -24.41 -16.58 -55.96
N VAL A 421 -24.89 -15.92 -54.90
CA VAL A 421 -25.91 -16.47 -53.99
C VAL A 421 -27.24 -16.66 -54.72
N LYS A 422 -27.53 -15.86 -55.77
CA LYS A 422 -28.72 -15.98 -56.61
C LYS A 422 -28.68 -17.20 -57.52
N LEU A 423 -27.53 -17.84 -57.69
CA LEU A 423 -27.38 -19.03 -58.52
C LEU A 423 -27.93 -20.31 -57.84
N LEU A 424 -28.19 -20.30 -56.57
CA LEU A 424 -28.66 -21.44 -55.81
C LEU A 424 -29.99 -21.97 -56.41
N GLY A 425 -30.04 -23.27 -56.77
CA GLY A 425 -31.19 -23.90 -57.37
C GLY A 425 -31.35 -23.67 -58.87
N LEU A 426 -30.49 -22.86 -59.52
CA LEU A 426 -30.54 -22.67 -60.96
C LEU A 426 -29.99 -23.89 -61.69
N SER A 427 -30.54 -24.14 -62.89
CA SER A 427 -30.09 -25.20 -63.77
C SER A 427 -29.15 -24.66 -64.83
N GLY A 428 -28.16 -25.47 -65.19
CA GLY A 428 -27.14 -25.15 -66.21
C GLY A 428 -26.68 -26.40 -66.95
N VAL A 429 -25.63 -26.23 -67.78
CA VAL A 429 -25.03 -27.33 -68.50
C VAL A 429 -23.51 -27.28 -68.30
N ALA A 430 -22.86 -28.41 -68.06
CA ALA A 430 -21.41 -28.50 -67.96
C ALA A 430 -20.80 -28.19 -69.34
N VAL A 431 -19.88 -27.20 -69.36
CA VAL A 431 -19.16 -26.81 -70.61
C VAL A 431 -17.84 -27.57 -70.71
N SER A 432 -17.18 -27.85 -69.62
CA SER A 432 -16.00 -28.69 -69.52
C SER A 432 -16.26 -29.91 -68.62
N PRO A 433 -15.39 -30.95 -68.68
CA PRO A 433 -15.49 -32.04 -67.69
C PRO A 433 -15.33 -31.51 -66.32
N LEU A 434 -16.22 -31.90 -65.37
CA LEU A 434 -16.13 -31.57 -63.94
C LEU A 434 -15.46 -32.71 -63.19
N HIS A 435 -14.16 -32.50 -62.75
CA HIS A 435 -13.34 -33.54 -62.10
C HIS A 435 -12.45 -32.99 -60.99
N PRO A 436 -12.83 -32.59 -59.83
CA PRO A 436 -14.19 -32.17 -59.45
C PRO A 436 -14.55 -30.76 -59.94
N SER A 437 -13.57 -29.94 -60.42
CA SER A 437 -13.81 -28.57 -60.87
C SER A 437 -13.84 -28.45 -62.37
N GLY A 438 -14.57 -27.47 -62.88
CA GLY A 438 -14.65 -27.14 -64.30
C GLY A 438 -15.60 -25.96 -64.54
N LEU A 439 -15.95 -25.75 -65.85
CA LEU A 439 -16.80 -24.65 -66.28
C LEU A 439 -18.23 -25.14 -66.60
N ALA A 440 -19.21 -24.39 -66.11
CA ALA A 440 -20.61 -24.59 -66.44
C ALA A 440 -21.23 -23.30 -67.00
N LEU A 441 -22.21 -23.47 -67.87
CA LEU A 441 -23.03 -22.40 -68.38
C LEU A 441 -24.34 -22.37 -67.55
N ILE A 442 -24.52 -21.36 -66.74
CA ILE A 442 -25.71 -21.15 -65.88
C ILE A 442 -26.30 -19.80 -66.28
N GLU A 443 -27.55 -19.74 -66.66
CA GLU A 443 -28.21 -18.50 -67.16
C GLU A 443 -27.41 -17.70 -68.19
N GLY A 444 -26.72 -18.42 -69.10
CA GLY A 444 -25.93 -17.78 -70.17
C GLY A 444 -24.58 -17.26 -69.74
N ARG A 445 -24.17 -17.42 -68.46
CA ARG A 445 -22.84 -17.03 -67.91
C ARG A 445 -22.00 -18.26 -67.70
N ARG A 446 -20.71 -18.18 -68.09
CA ARG A 446 -19.71 -19.20 -67.75
C ARG A 446 -19.21 -18.97 -66.33
N ILE A 447 -19.40 -19.98 -65.50
CA ILE A 447 -19.08 -19.93 -64.06
C ILE A 447 -18.23 -21.14 -63.74
N ASP A 448 -17.21 -20.94 -62.92
CA ASP A 448 -16.39 -22.01 -62.38
C ASP A 448 -17.21 -22.74 -61.31
N VAL A 449 -17.34 -24.05 -61.48
CA VAL A 449 -18.18 -24.90 -60.60
C VAL A 449 -17.41 -26.14 -60.15
N ILE A 450 -17.84 -26.71 -59.03
CA ILE A 450 -17.27 -27.92 -58.46
C ILE A 450 -18.39 -28.97 -58.31
N SER A 451 -18.14 -30.18 -58.83
CA SER A 451 -19.11 -31.29 -58.63
C SER A 451 -18.99 -31.83 -57.19
N GLU A 452 -20.13 -32.30 -56.61
CA GLU A 452 -20.17 -32.88 -55.26
C GLU A 452 -19.72 -34.36 -55.24
N GLY A 453 -18.50 -34.60 -55.80
CA GLY A 453 -17.91 -35.95 -55.83
C GLY A 453 -18.27 -36.80 -57.04
N GLU A 454 -19.13 -36.33 -57.91
CA GLU A 454 -19.52 -37.02 -59.18
C GLU A 454 -18.69 -36.51 -60.33
N TYR A 455 -18.39 -37.41 -61.26
CA TYR A 455 -17.82 -37.06 -62.56
C TYR A 455 -18.96 -36.65 -63.51
N ILE A 456 -18.88 -35.43 -64.08
CA ILE A 456 -19.92 -34.88 -64.95
C ILE A 456 -19.26 -34.54 -66.30
N ASP A 457 -19.78 -35.17 -67.35
CA ASP A 457 -19.28 -34.96 -68.72
C ASP A 457 -19.75 -33.62 -69.33
N PRO A 458 -19.02 -33.08 -70.30
CA PRO A 458 -19.45 -31.89 -71.03
C PRO A 458 -20.80 -32.14 -71.71
N GLY A 459 -21.73 -31.17 -71.59
CA GLY A 459 -23.07 -31.26 -72.17
C GLY A 459 -24.12 -31.86 -71.20
N GLU A 460 -23.73 -32.36 -70.03
CA GLU A 460 -24.69 -32.88 -69.08
C GLU A 460 -25.41 -31.77 -68.31
N PRO A 461 -26.73 -31.94 -68.05
CA PRO A 461 -27.48 -30.95 -67.28
C PRO A 461 -27.12 -31.02 -65.79
N ILE A 462 -26.87 -29.86 -65.21
CA ILE A 462 -26.49 -29.68 -63.81
C ILE A 462 -27.50 -28.77 -63.09
N ILE A 463 -27.47 -28.83 -61.76
CA ILE A 463 -28.20 -27.90 -60.87
C ILE A 463 -27.24 -27.41 -59.81
N VAL A 464 -27.30 -26.12 -59.50
CA VAL A 464 -26.54 -25.54 -58.40
C VAL A 464 -27.16 -25.99 -57.06
N PHE A 465 -26.40 -26.78 -56.30
CA PHE A 465 -26.86 -27.38 -55.05
C PHE A 465 -26.45 -26.51 -53.86
N ARG A 466 -25.28 -25.87 -53.88
CA ARG A 466 -24.79 -25.06 -52.78
C ARG A 466 -23.81 -24.00 -53.30
N VAL A 467 -23.81 -22.85 -52.64
CA VAL A 467 -22.83 -21.77 -52.88
C VAL A 467 -22.11 -21.47 -51.54
N ASP A 468 -20.82 -21.77 -51.46
CA ASP A 468 -19.98 -21.58 -50.28
C ASP A 468 -18.90 -20.52 -50.60
N GLY A 469 -19.17 -19.28 -50.22
CA GLY A 469 -18.27 -18.18 -50.61
C GLY A 469 -18.12 -18.04 -52.13
N ASN A 470 -16.94 -18.18 -52.67
CA ASN A 470 -16.62 -18.16 -54.09
C ASN A 470 -16.71 -19.55 -54.76
N ARG A 471 -17.34 -20.55 -54.12
CA ARG A 471 -17.45 -21.92 -54.63
C ARG A 471 -18.89 -22.24 -54.97
N VAL A 472 -19.18 -22.40 -56.25
CA VAL A 472 -20.50 -22.87 -56.72
C VAL A 472 -20.44 -24.39 -56.89
N VAL A 473 -21.16 -25.09 -55.99
CA VAL A 473 -21.19 -26.56 -55.99
C VAL A 473 -22.41 -27.02 -56.81
N VAL A 474 -22.15 -27.89 -57.76
CA VAL A 474 -23.20 -28.44 -58.66
C VAL A 474 -23.30 -29.95 -58.55
N ARG A 475 -24.50 -30.48 -58.86
CA ARG A 475 -24.74 -31.92 -59.04
C ARG A 475 -25.45 -32.19 -60.38
N LYS A 476 -25.40 -33.42 -60.83
CA LYS A 476 -26.09 -33.83 -62.04
C LYS A 476 -27.61 -33.73 -61.82
N ARG A 477 -28.32 -33.12 -62.76
CA ARG A 477 -29.80 -33.02 -62.70
C ARG A 477 -30.38 -34.31 -63.17
N GLY A 478 -30.90 -35.15 -62.23
CA GLY A 478 -31.57 -36.39 -62.54
C GLY A 478 -30.97 -37.67 -61.96
N GLY A 479 -30.09 -37.49 -60.90
CA GLY A 479 -29.64 -38.59 -60.08
C GLY A 479 -30.51 -38.75 -58.84
#